data_ce0a84fa984701dcff7be46c27ecba58
#
_entry.id   ce0a84fa984701dcff7be46c27ecba58
#
_cell.length_a   1.000
_cell.length_b   1.000
_cell.length_c   1.000
_cell.angle_alpha   90.00
_cell.angle_beta   90.00
_cell.angle_gamma   90.00
#
_symmetry.space_group_name_H-M   'P 1'
#
loop_
_entity.id
_entity.type
_entity.pdbx_description
1 polymer ?
#
loop_
_entity_poly.entity_id
_entity_poly.type
_entity_poly.pdbx_seq_one_letter_code
_entity_poly.pdbx_strand_id
1 'polypeptide(L)'
;MKRFHDVAEFVRNNGLGKLDRIDCWIPPNNRFCDATWKPEAVPANLDWDLWLGPAPWRPYSSIGCHYNFRFIAESAYGQVTNWGAHYLDIGQWALGMDDSGPVSVEGKGEFPSSGLFTNATNVNFTVRYANGVPMHCRTRYEGGGTVRFVGERGWLDIARDKMSASDPNLLREMQAPNKPIQLELSKNHQDNFFDCVRSRARPIADVELGHRTTTVCNLGQIAMVLGRKLQWDAAKEEFVGDDAANRLRTRAMRSPWSLA
;
A
#
# COMPACT_ATOMS: atom_id res chain seq x y z
N MET A 1 9.82 14.07 -5.59
CA MET A 1 8.54 13.49 -6.08
C MET A 1 8.33 13.56 -7.58
N LYS A 2 8.93 14.51 -8.29
CA LYS A 2 8.81 14.64 -9.75
C LYS A 2 9.05 13.32 -10.53
N ARG A 3 10.01 12.50 -10.14
CA ARG A 3 10.30 11.21 -10.81
C ARG A 3 9.12 10.25 -10.87
N PHE A 4 8.36 10.10 -9.79
CA PHE A 4 7.17 9.23 -9.77
C PHE A 4 6.06 9.75 -10.69
N HIS A 5 5.89 11.08 -10.71
CA HIS A 5 4.99 11.74 -11.63
C HIS A 5 5.40 11.47 -13.10
N ASP A 6 6.67 11.69 -13.43
CA ASP A 6 7.18 11.53 -14.80
C ASP A 6 7.01 10.08 -15.29
N VAL A 7 7.27 9.09 -14.42
CA VAL A 7 7.07 7.68 -14.76
C VAL A 7 5.59 7.35 -14.94
N ALA A 8 4.72 7.78 -14.02
CA ALA A 8 3.28 7.53 -14.14
C ALA A 8 2.71 8.15 -15.41
N GLU A 9 3.09 9.40 -15.71
CA GLU A 9 2.69 10.08 -16.95
C GLU A 9 3.21 9.36 -18.19
N PHE A 10 4.47 8.90 -18.19
CA PHE A 10 5.06 8.16 -19.31
C PHE A 10 4.35 6.83 -19.57
N VAL A 11 4.06 6.08 -18.52
CA VAL A 11 3.32 4.82 -18.60
C VAL A 11 1.91 5.03 -19.13
N ARG A 12 1.17 6.04 -18.62
CA ARG A 12 -0.17 6.39 -19.11
C ARG A 12 -0.19 6.82 -20.59
N ASN A 13 0.91 7.37 -21.08
CA ASN A 13 1.10 7.72 -22.49
C ASN A 13 1.64 6.56 -23.34
N ASN A 14 1.48 5.32 -22.87
CA ASN A 14 1.94 4.11 -23.56
C ASN A 14 3.46 4.08 -23.84
N GLY A 15 4.25 4.76 -23.03
CA GLY A 15 5.69 4.90 -23.21
C GLY A 15 6.47 3.59 -23.12
N LEU A 16 5.93 2.57 -22.46
CA LEU A 16 6.48 1.20 -22.45
C LEU A 16 5.76 0.24 -23.41
N GLY A 17 4.85 0.72 -24.26
CA GLY A 17 3.93 -0.13 -24.99
C GLY A 17 2.93 -0.80 -24.05
N LYS A 18 2.34 -1.91 -24.46
CA LYS A 18 1.45 -2.68 -23.60
C LYS A 18 2.22 -3.16 -22.36
N LEU A 19 1.65 -2.90 -21.18
CA LEU A 19 2.23 -3.38 -19.94
C LEU A 19 1.99 -4.88 -19.76
N ASP A 20 3.04 -5.61 -19.41
CA ASP A 20 2.99 -7.01 -19.03
C ASP A 20 2.70 -7.17 -17.54
N ARG A 21 3.37 -6.36 -16.70
CA ARG A 21 3.21 -6.38 -15.24
C ARG A 21 3.83 -5.18 -14.55
N ILE A 22 3.49 -5.02 -13.27
CA ILE A 22 4.14 -4.11 -12.33
C ILE A 22 4.66 -4.93 -11.14
N ASP A 23 5.92 -4.70 -10.77
CA ASP A 23 6.53 -5.33 -9.59
C ASP A 23 6.81 -4.25 -8.54
N CYS A 24 6.14 -4.33 -7.38
CA CYS A 24 6.37 -3.48 -6.22
C CYS A 24 7.16 -4.25 -5.17
N TRP A 25 8.31 -3.73 -4.76
CA TRP A 25 9.10 -4.29 -3.68
C TRP A 25 9.05 -3.40 -2.45
N ILE A 26 8.83 -4.04 -1.31
CA ILE A 26 8.80 -3.38 -0.01
C ILE A 26 9.89 -3.96 0.89
N PRO A 27 10.44 -3.17 1.83
CA PRO A 27 11.41 -3.71 2.77
C PRO A 27 10.77 -4.77 3.68
N PRO A 28 11.56 -5.70 4.23
CA PRO A 28 11.06 -6.71 5.14
C PRO A 28 10.52 -6.09 6.42
N ASN A 29 9.68 -6.82 7.11
CA ASN A 29 9.38 -6.54 8.51
C ASN A 29 10.64 -6.87 9.33
N ASN A 30 11.27 -5.83 9.87
CA ASN A 30 12.48 -5.94 10.69
C ASN A 30 12.19 -5.90 12.20
N ARG A 31 10.93 -6.03 12.58
CA ARG A 31 10.49 -6.08 13.97
C ARG A 31 9.96 -7.46 14.29
N PHE A 32 10.71 -8.17 15.08
CA PHE A 32 10.34 -9.45 15.63
C PHE A 32 10.19 -9.29 17.13
N CYS A 33 9.17 -9.88 17.68
CA CYS A 33 9.05 -10.03 19.11
C CYS A 33 9.31 -11.50 19.41
N ASP A 34 10.41 -11.74 20.08
CA ASP A 34 10.67 -13.05 20.64
C ASP A 34 9.72 -13.34 21.83
N ALA A 35 9.81 -14.53 22.39
CA ALA A 35 9.02 -14.93 23.56
C ALA A 35 9.34 -14.15 24.84
N THR A 36 10.28 -13.20 24.80
CA THR A 36 10.76 -12.47 25.97
C THR A 36 10.05 -11.15 26.22
N TRP A 37 9.20 -10.67 25.28
CA TRP A 37 8.42 -9.46 25.53
C TRP A 37 7.54 -9.65 26.77
N LYS A 38 7.42 -8.61 27.59
CA LYS A 38 6.65 -8.63 28.84
C LYS A 38 5.70 -7.46 28.91
N PRO A 39 4.54 -7.65 29.59
CA PRO A 39 3.75 -6.53 30.05
C PRO A 39 4.55 -5.62 30.97
N GLU A 40 4.38 -4.32 30.79
CA GLU A 40 5.02 -3.29 31.61
C GLU A 40 3.96 -2.38 32.21
N ALA A 41 4.34 -1.63 33.27
CA ALA A 41 3.47 -0.60 33.82
C ALA A 41 3.26 0.52 32.79
N VAL A 42 2.03 0.97 32.65
CA VAL A 42 1.72 2.11 31.77
C VAL A 42 2.38 3.37 32.35
N PRO A 43 3.14 4.14 31.57
CA PRO A 43 3.70 5.41 32.00
C PRO A 43 2.60 6.37 32.47
N ALA A 44 2.87 7.12 33.54
CA ALA A 44 1.87 8.01 34.14
C ALA A 44 1.34 9.11 33.20
N ASN A 45 2.09 9.44 32.15
CA ASN A 45 1.74 10.43 31.12
C ASN A 45 1.12 9.81 29.86
N LEU A 46 0.75 8.52 29.87
CA LEU A 46 0.14 7.83 28.74
C LEU A 46 -1.24 7.31 29.14
N ASP A 47 -2.28 7.77 28.47
CA ASP A 47 -3.59 7.12 28.50
C ASP A 47 -3.57 5.91 27.54
N TRP A 48 -3.34 4.73 28.11
CA TRP A 48 -3.22 3.50 27.32
C TRP A 48 -4.53 3.06 26.69
N ASP A 49 -5.65 3.32 27.35
CA ASP A 49 -6.97 3.00 26.83
C ASP A 49 -7.30 3.84 25.58
N LEU A 50 -7.07 5.14 25.68
CA LEU A 50 -7.24 6.06 24.56
C LEU A 50 -6.24 5.78 23.41
N TRP A 51 -5.00 5.41 23.76
CA TRP A 51 -3.98 5.07 22.75
C TRP A 51 -4.35 3.81 21.96
N LEU A 52 -4.88 2.77 22.61
CA LEU A 52 -5.38 1.57 21.95
C LEU A 52 -6.60 1.87 21.07
N GLY A 53 -7.46 2.80 21.52
CA GLY A 53 -8.68 3.14 20.81
C GLY A 53 -9.57 1.92 20.57
N PRO A 54 -10.05 1.71 19.34
CA PRO A 54 -10.93 0.59 19.00
C PRO A 54 -10.23 -0.77 18.94
N ALA A 55 -8.89 -0.82 18.97
CA ALA A 55 -8.17 -2.08 18.91
C ALA A 55 -8.47 -2.96 20.14
N PRO A 56 -8.38 -4.30 20.02
CA PRO A 56 -8.52 -5.19 21.17
C PRO A 56 -7.59 -4.79 22.31
N TRP A 57 -8.11 -4.89 23.55
CA TRP A 57 -7.28 -4.59 24.70
C TRP A 57 -6.11 -5.55 24.82
N ARG A 58 -4.93 -5.01 25.11
CA ARG A 58 -3.72 -5.75 25.40
C ARG A 58 -2.90 -5.01 26.46
N PRO A 59 -2.04 -5.73 27.23
CA PRO A 59 -1.12 -5.10 28.15
C PRO A 59 -0.17 -4.12 27.43
N TYR A 60 0.23 -3.08 28.12
CA TYR A 60 1.24 -2.15 27.63
C TYR A 60 2.60 -2.86 27.52
N SER A 61 3.35 -2.49 26.50
CA SER A 61 4.77 -2.79 26.36
C SER A 61 5.43 -1.66 25.57
N SER A 62 6.54 -1.15 26.09
CA SER A 62 7.30 -0.06 25.46
C SER A 62 7.81 -0.42 24.06
N ILE A 63 8.10 -1.69 23.78
CA ILE A 63 8.52 -2.13 22.44
C ILE A 63 7.40 -2.07 21.39
N GLY A 64 6.13 -2.10 21.83
CA GLY A 64 4.95 -2.00 20.94
C GLY A 64 4.43 -0.58 20.76
N CYS A 65 5.00 0.40 21.48
CA CYS A 65 4.56 1.80 21.52
C CYS A 65 5.80 2.72 21.42
N HIS A 66 5.81 3.86 20.70
CA HIS A 66 4.68 4.40 19.90
C HIS A 66 4.79 3.97 18.43
N TYR A 67 6.02 3.79 17.92
CA TYR A 67 6.34 3.55 16.51
C TYR A 67 5.98 2.14 16.04
N ASN A 68 6.18 1.13 16.87
CA ASN A 68 6.11 -0.27 16.46
C ASN A 68 4.68 -0.85 16.41
N PHE A 69 3.65 -0.07 16.79
CA PHE A 69 2.24 -0.51 16.70
C PHE A 69 1.88 -1.05 15.31
N ARG A 70 2.51 -0.49 14.28
CA ARG A 70 2.27 -0.85 12.88
C ARG A 70 2.61 -2.30 12.55
N PHE A 71 3.40 -2.97 13.39
CA PHE A 71 3.78 -4.37 13.22
C PHE A 71 2.92 -5.34 14.05
N ILE A 72 1.90 -4.83 14.71
CA ILE A 72 0.91 -5.60 15.49
C ILE A 72 -0.36 -5.67 14.65
N ALA A 73 -0.77 -6.89 14.27
CA ALA A 73 -1.84 -7.09 13.28
C ALA A 73 -3.18 -6.49 13.69
N GLU A 74 -3.47 -6.41 15.01
CA GLU A 74 -4.68 -5.79 15.54
C GLU A 74 -4.70 -4.26 15.35
N SER A 75 -3.53 -3.64 15.14
CA SER A 75 -3.40 -2.19 14.97
C SER A 75 -3.20 -1.79 13.50
N ALA A 76 -2.34 -2.52 12.76
CA ALA A 76 -2.02 -2.23 11.38
C ALA A 76 -1.47 -3.48 10.66
N TYR A 77 -1.23 -3.41 9.35
CA TYR A 77 -0.74 -4.55 8.57
C TYR A 77 0.74 -4.42 8.17
N GLY A 78 1.58 -3.91 9.09
CA GLY A 78 3.02 -3.88 8.95
C GLY A 78 3.50 -3.19 7.69
N GLN A 79 4.45 -3.81 7.01
CA GLN A 79 5.04 -3.24 5.79
C GLN A 79 4.05 -3.18 4.61
N VAL A 80 3.02 -4.01 4.59
CA VAL A 80 2.00 -3.99 3.55
C VAL A 80 1.28 -2.64 3.51
N THR A 81 0.82 -2.13 4.67
CA THR A 81 0.14 -0.84 4.76
C THR A 81 1.07 0.34 5.02
N ASN A 82 2.34 0.09 5.37
CA ASN A 82 3.35 1.13 5.54
C ASN A 82 4.04 1.43 4.19
N TRP A 83 4.98 0.59 3.76
CA TRP A 83 5.70 0.80 2.49
C TRP A 83 4.87 0.42 1.27
N GLY A 84 3.99 -0.59 1.40
CA GLY A 84 3.08 -0.99 0.33
C GLY A 84 2.19 0.17 -0.13
N ALA A 85 1.64 0.96 0.81
CA ALA A 85 0.84 2.14 0.47
C ALA A 85 1.57 3.14 -0.44
N HIS A 86 2.90 3.26 -0.35
CA HIS A 86 3.65 4.14 -1.24
C HIS A 86 3.83 3.57 -2.65
N TYR A 87 4.18 2.28 -2.75
CA TYR A 87 4.58 1.70 -4.03
C TYR A 87 3.43 1.11 -4.83
N LEU A 88 2.41 0.59 -4.16
CA LEU A 88 1.16 0.17 -4.81
C LEU A 88 0.39 1.37 -5.35
N ASP A 89 0.40 2.50 -4.63
CA ASP A 89 -0.16 3.77 -5.07
C ASP A 89 0.46 4.23 -6.41
N ILE A 90 1.79 4.24 -6.49
CA ILE A 90 2.49 4.60 -7.72
C ILE A 90 2.14 3.66 -8.87
N GLY A 91 2.02 2.36 -8.60
CA GLY A 91 1.60 1.37 -9.57
C GLY A 91 0.18 1.62 -10.07
N GLN A 92 -0.77 1.85 -9.16
CA GLN A 92 -2.17 2.14 -9.46
C GLN A 92 -2.33 3.45 -10.23
N TRP A 93 -1.63 4.51 -9.80
CA TRP A 93 -1.60 5.81 -10.48
C TRP A 93 -1.10 5.68 -11.93
N ALA A 94 0.00 4.97 -12.14
CA ALA A 94 0.53 4.74 -13.48
C ALA A 94 -0.40 3.91 -14.39
N LEU A 95 -1.22 3.00 -13.80
CA LEU A 95 -2.25 2.25 -14.53
C LEU A 95 -3.47 3.11 -14.88
N GLY A 96 -3.65 4.29 -14.29
CA GLY A 96 -4.87 5.08 -14.41
C GLY A 96 -6.07 4.44 -13.73
N MET A 97 -5.84 3.73 -12.64
CA MET A 97 -6.88 2.98 -11.91
C MET A 97 -7.24 3.61 -10.56
N ASP A 98 -7.00 4.93 -10.44
CA ASP A 98 -7.20 5.67 -9.19
C ASP A 98 -8.67 5.72 -8.74
N ASP A 99 -9.62 5.70 -9.68
CA ASP A 99 -11.06 5.72 -9.41
C ASP A 99 -11.68 4.32 -9.40
N SER A 100 -10.87 3.26 -9.33
CA SER A 100 -11.30 1.88 -9.35
C SER A 100 -10.49 1.01 -8.39
N GLY A 101 -10.46 -0.28 -8.63
CA GLY A 101 -9.65 -1.23 -7.86
C GLY A 101 -9.37 -2.50 -8.65
N PRO A 102 -8.58 -3.41 -8.08
CA PRO A 102 -8.37 -4.71 -8.68
C PRO A 102 -9.67 -5.53 -8.72
N VAL A 103 -9.73 -6.50 -9.63
CA VAL A 103 -10.84 -7.45 -9.75
C VAL A 103 -10.54 -8.78 -9.08
N SER A 104 -9.28 -9.06 -8.79
CA SER A 104 -8.88 -10.25 -8.03
C SER A 104 -7.57 -10.04 -7.29
N VAL A 105 -7.37 -10.81 -6.25
CA VAL A 105 -6.15 -10.84 -5.45
C VAL A 105 -5.82 -12.28 -5.06
N GLU A 106 -4.53 -12.60 -5.05
CA GLU A 106 -4.01 -13.88 -4.55
C GLU A 106 -2.66 -13.64 -3.87
N GLY A 107 -2.34 -14.41 -2.85
CA GLY A 107 -1.08 -14.24 -2.16
C GLY A 107 -0.79 -15.32 -1.13
N LYS A 108 0.48 -15.36 -0.71
CA LYS A 108 0.96 -16.20 0.36
C LYS A 108 1.99 -15.43 1.17
N GLY A 109 1.70 -15.21 2.44
CA GLY A 109 2.60 -14.56 3.39
C GLY A 109 3.23 -15.56 4.35
N GLU A 110 4.35 -15.19 4.93
CA GLU A 110 4.90 -15.87 6.10
C GLU A 110 4.60 -15.04 7.33
N PHE A 111 3.99 -15.65 8.33
CA PHE A 111 3.57 -14.97 9.56
C PHE A 111 4.28 -15.60 10.77
N PRO A 112 4.65 -14.78 11.78
CA PRO A 112 5.15 -15.33 13.03
C PRO A 112 4.09 -16.19 13.71
N SER A 113 4.51 -17.30 14.32
CA SER A 113 3.63 -18.17 15.08
C SER A 113 3.40 -17.71 16.52
N SER A 114 4.17 -16.73 17.01
CA SER A 114 4.11 -16.22 18.38
C SER A 114 4.75 -14.82 18.47
N GLY A 115 4.62 -14.20 19.64
CA GLY A 115 5.21 -12.89 19.92
C GLY A 115 4.23 -11.74 19.80
N LEU A 116 4.73 -10.52 20.02
CA LEU A 116 3.93 -9.29 19.96
C LEU A 116 3.67 -8.82 18.51
N PHE A 117 4.66 -9.00 17.65
CA PHE A 117 4.61 -8.52 16.27
C PHE A 117 4.16 -9.65 15.34
N THR A 118 2.90 -9.58 14.93
CA THR A 118 2.16 -10.67 14.27
C THR A 118 1.94 -10.47 12.78
N ASN A 119 2.46 -9.38 12.20
CA ASN A 119 2.34 -9.12 10.78
C ASN A 119 3.29 -9.97 9.93
N ALA A 120 2.95 -10.11 8.65
CA ALA A 120 3.75 -10.87 7.69
C ALA A 120 5.23 -10.41 7.71
N THR A 121 6.13 -11.36 7.85
CA THR A 121 7.59 -11.17 7.77
C THR A 121 8.06 -11.26 6.33
N ASN A 122 7.39 -12.06 5.52
CA ASN A 122 7.59 -12.13 4.08
C ASN A 122 6.25 -11.94 3.37
N VAL A 123 6.20 -10.93 2.52
CA VAL A 123 5.01 -10.53 1.77
C VAL A 123 5.16 -11.01 0.33
N ASN A 124 4.13 -11.68 -0.19
CA ASN A 124 4.04 -12.04 -1.59
C ASN A 124 2.57 -12.14 -1.99
N PHE A 125 2.07 -11.12 -2.69
CA PHE A 125 0.74 -11.15 -3.27
C PHE A 125 0.69 -10.48 -4.63
N THR A 126 -0.35 -10.78 -5.39
CA THR A 126 -0.62 -10.23 -6.71
C THR A 126 -2.05 -9.76 -6.77
N VAL A 127 -2.27 -8.53 -7.19
CA VAL A 127 -3.57 -8.03 -7.60
C VAL A 127 -3.66 -7.96 -9.12
N ARG A 128 -4.85 -8.12 -9.68
CA ARG A 128 -5.12 -7.94 -11.12
C ARG A 128 -6.22 -6.93 -11.31
N TYR A 129 -5.99 -6.00 -12.22
CA TYR A 129 -6.98 -5.02 -12.62
C TYR A 129 -7.81 -5.51 -13.82
N ALA A 130 -8.90 -4.82 -14.12
CA ALA A 130 -9.80 -5.18 -15.21
C ALA A 130 -9.12 -5.20 -16.59
N ASN A 131 -8.06 -4.39 -16.78
CA ASN A 131 -7.23 -4.39 -17.99
C ASN A 131 -6.30 -5.62 -18.11
N GLY A 132 -6.32 -6.53 -17.13
CA GLY A 132 -5.53 -7.76 -17.10
C GLY A 132 -4.11 -7.61 -16.55
N VAL A 133 -3.62 -6.39 -16.33
CA VAL A 133 -2.25 -6.16 -15.84
C VAL A 133 -2.13 -6.63 -14.38
N PRO A 134 -1.20 -7.56 -14.07
CA PRO A 134 -0.90 -7.95 -12.71
C PRO A 134 0.02 -6.92 -12.06
N MET A 135 -0.24 -6.61 -10.79
CA MET A 135 0.67 -5.87 -9.93
C MET A 135 1.07 -6.77 -8.75
N HIS A 136 2.35 -7.07 -8.67
CA HIS A 136 2.95 -7.90 -7.64
C HIS A 136 3.47 -7.04 -6.50
N CYS A 137 3.22 -7.44 -5.25
CA CYS A 137 3.85 -6.86 -4.07
C CYS A 137 4.67 -7.94 -3.35
N ARG A 138 5.96 -7.68 -3.17
CA ARG A 138 6.88 -8.66 -2.58
C ARG A 138 7.85 -8.02 -1.61
N THR A 139 8.21 -8.76 -0.58
CA THR A 139 9.33 -8.40 0.29
C THR A 139 10.65 -8.50 -0.47
N ARG A 140 11.50 -7.47 -0.28
CA ARG A 140 12.87 -7.45 -0.78
C ARG A 140 13.82 -7.11 0.35
N TYR A 141 14.78 -7.98 0.59
CA TYR A 141 15.70 -7.85 1.73
C TYR A 141 16.83 -6.85 1.47
N GLU A 142 17.13 -6.57 0.21
CA GLU A 142 18.17 -5.62 -0.19
C GLU A 142 17.63 -4.50 -1.07
N GLY A 143 18.23 -3.32 -0.98
CA GLY A 143 17.98 -2.20 -1.90
C GLY A 143 16.71 -1.37 -1.65
N GLY A 144 16.00 -1.59 -0.54
CA GLY A 144 14.83 -0.80 -0.17
C GLY A 144 13.61 -1.01 -1.10
N GLY A 145 12.62 -0.11 -0.99
CA GLY A 145 11.40 -0.21 -1.80
C GLY A 145 11.56 0.39 -3.18
N THR A 146 11.01 -0.27 -4.19
CA THR A 146 10.99 0.18 -5.59
C THR A 146 9.73 -0.28 -6.31
N VAL A 147 9.42 0.36 -7.45
CA VAL A 147 8.43 -0.11 -8.41
C VAL A 147 9.12 -0.32 -9.76
N ARG A 148 8.87 -1.47 -10.38
CA ARG A 148 9.27 -1.76 -11.76
C ARG A 148 8.04 -1.89 -12.64
N PHE A 149 8.02 -1.15 -13.72
CA PHE A 149 7.06 -1.30 -14.80
C PHE A 149 7.70 -2.08 -15.92
N VAL A 150 7.07 -3.14 -16.40
CA VAL A 150 7.55 -3.99 -17.49
C VAL A 150 6.52 -3.98 -18.60
N GLY A 151 6.95 -3.69 -19.81
CA GLY A 151 6.12 -3.70 -21.02
C GLY A 151 6.91 -4.11 -22.27
N GLU A 152 6.25 -4.04 -23.41
CA GLU A 152 6.81 -4.48 -24.70
C GLU A 152 8.14 -3.80 -25.07
N ARG A 153 8.31 -2.53 -24.67
CA ARG A 153 9.51 -1.74 -24.99
C ARG A 153 10.62 -1.87 -23.95
N GLY A 154 10.42 -2.66 -22.89
CA GLY A 154 11.40 -2.85 -21.84
C GLY A 154 10.85 -2.55 -20.45
N TRP A 155 11.72 -2.14 -19.54
CA TRP A 155 11.32 -1.86 -18.17
C TRP A 155 11.88 -0.53 -17.64
N LEU A 156 11.16 0.03 -16.63
CA LEU A 156 11.57 1.18 -15.83
C LEU A 156 11.52 0.79 -14.35
N ASP A 157 12.61 1.02 -13.62
CA ASP A 157 12.68 0.96 -12.16
C ASP A 157 12.65 2.35 -11.56
N ILE A 158 11.83 2.55 -10.53
CA ILE A 158 11.75 3.81 -9.82
C ILE A 158 11.79 3.59 -8.30
N ALA A 159 12.69 4.29 -7.64
CA ALA A 159 12.77 4.43 -6.18
C ALA A 159 12.84 5.92 -5.82
N ARG A 160 12.87 6.23 -4.52
CA ARG A 160 12.93 7.63 -4.05
C ARG A 160 14.17 8.37 -4.53
N ASP A 161 15.30 7.70 -4.57
CA ASP A 161 16.65 8.25 -4.84
C ASP A 161 17.18 7.92 -6.23
N LYS A 162 16.66 6.88 -6.87
CA LYS A 162 17.18 6.38 -8.15
C LYS A 162 16.09 5.99 -9.13
N MET A 163 16.46 6.00 -10.39
CA MET A 163 15.66 5.53 -11.52
C MET A 163 16.58 4.89 -12.53
N SER A 164 16.16 3.79 -13.13
CA SER A 164 16.87 3.08 -14.20
C SER A 164 15.90 2.47 -15.19
N ALA A 165 16.40 2.14 -16.38
CA ALA A 165 15.63 1.54 -17.47
C ALA A 165 16.43 0.47 -18.17
N SER A 166 15.76 -0.45 -18.86
CA SER A 166 16.40 -1.44 -19.75
C SER A 166 17.10 -0.79 -20.93
N ASP A 167 16.56 0.32 -21.43
CA ASP A 167 17.13 1.16 -22.47
C ASP A 167 17.20 2.62 -21.99
N PRO A 168 18.39 3.27 -22.01
CA PRO A 168 18.53 4.68 -21.68
C PRO A 168 17.65 5.63 -22.49
N ASN A 169 17.24 5.25 -23.70
CA ASN A 169 16.34 6.06 -24.52
C ASN A 169 14.96 6.24 -23.87
N LEU A 170 14.45 5.23 -23.16
CA LEU A 170 13.20 5.35 -22.41
C LEU A 170 13.23 6.49 -21.41
N LEU A 171 14.37 6.71 -20.74
CA LEU A 171 14.54 7.82 -19.80
C LEU A 171 14.55 9.18 -20.51
N ARG A 172 15.09 9.27 -21.73
CA ARG A 172 15.08 10.49 -22.54
C ARG A 172 13.68 10.80 -23.04
N GLU A 173 12.98 9.80 -23.60
CA GLU A 173 11.61 9.95 -24.07
C GLU A 173 10.64 10.34 -22.94
N MET A 174 10.85 9.82 -21.74
CA MET A 174 10.05 10.20 -20.56
C MET A 174 10.15 11.70 -20.25
N GLN A 175 11.26 12.36 -20.58
CA GLN A 175 11.45 13.80 -20.39
C GLN A 175 10.89 14.65 -21.55
N ALA A 176 10.37 14.02 -22.61
CA ALA A 176 9.81 14.74 -23.75
C ALA A 176 8.61 15.61 -23.32
N PRO A 177 8.53 16.86 -23.79
CA PRO A 177 7.40 17.75 -23.50
C PRO A 177 6.14 17.34 -24.31
N ASN A 178 5.01 17.94 -23.94
CA ASN A 178 3.75 17.89 -24.71
C ASN A 178 3.19 16.47 -24.93
N LYS A 179 3.19 15.64 -23.90
CA LYS A 179 2.52 14.34 -23.94
C LYS A 179 0.99 14.53 -24.00
N PRO A 180 0.25 13.64 -24.70
CA PRO A 180 -1.22 13.69 -24.76
C PRO A 180 -1.91 13.69 -23.39
N ILE A 181 -1.47 12.82 -22.49
CA ILE A 181 -1.94 12.77 -21.11
C ILE A 181 -0.94 13.54 -20.26
N GLN A 182 -1.41 14.60 -19.61
CA GLN A 182 -0.63 15.38 -18.66
C GLN A 182 -1.24 15.20 -17.28
N LEU A 183 -0.41 14.68 -16.37
CA LEU A 183 -0.82 14.52 -14.97
C LEU A 183 -0.58 15.82 -14.20
N GLU A 184 -1.45 16.12 -13.26
CA GLU A 184 -1.26 17.26 -12.38
C GLU A 184 0.02 17.11 -11.56
N LEU A 185 0.83 18.15 -11.52
CA LEU A 185 2.05 18.22 -10.73
C LEU A 185 1.91 19.27 -9.64
N SER A 186 1.70 18.83 -8.41
CA SER A 186 1.77 19.73 -7.25
C SER A 186 3.23 20.08 -6.94
N LYS A 187 3.54 21.36 -6.89
CA LYS A 187 4.86 21.87 -6.51
C LYS A 187 5.09 21.74 -5.01
N ASN A 188 4.04 21.94 -4.23
CA ASN A 188 4.06 21.87 -2.77
C ASN A 188 2.75 21.24 -2.28
N HIS A 189 2.87 20.15 -1.55
CA HIS A 189 1.71 19.41 -1.05
C HIS A 189 0.90 20.20 -0.01
N GLN A 190 1.56 20.98 0.83
CA GLN A 190 0.90 21.80 1.84
C GLN A 190 0.14 22.96 1.20
N ASP A 191 0.75 23.63 0.21
CA ASP A 191 0.08 24.70 -0.54
C ASP A 191 -1.15 24.18 -1.26
N ASN A 192 -1.04 23.00 -1.93
CA ASN A 192 -2.20 22.35 -2.55
C ASN A 192 -3.33 22.11 -1.55
N PHE A 193 -3.01 21.60 -0.35
CA PHE A 193 -4.00 21.40 0.71
C PHE A 193 -4.69 22.70 1.11
N PHE A 194 -3.92 23.76 1.41
CA PHE A 194 -4.49 25.05 1.80
C PHE A 194 -5.30 25.73 0.68
N ASP A 195 -4.86 25.62 -0.55
CA ASP A 195 -5.59 26.14 -1.70
C ASP A 195 -6.91 25.41 -1.91
N CYS A 196 -6.92 24.07 -1.74
CA CYS A 196 -8.15 23.28 -1.79
C CYS A 196 -9.11 23.58 -0.61
N VAL A 197 -8.58 23.87 0.58
CA VAL A 197 -9.41 24.34 1.70
C VAL A 197 -10.13 25.65 1.36
N ARG A 198 -9.44 26.59 0.70
CA ARG A 198 -10.01 27.90 0.30
C ARG A 198 -10.97 27.79 -0.88
N SER A 199 -10.57 27.04 -1.92
CA SER A 199 -11.31 26.94 -3.18
C SER A 199 -12.40 25.87 -3.17
N ARG A 200 -12.35 24.92 -2.23
CA ARG A 200 -13.17 23.71 -2.21
C ARG A 200 -12.95 22.79 -3.40
N ALA A 201 -11.85 22.96 -4.11
CA ALA A 201 -11.42 22.05 -5.16
C ALA A 201 -10.94 20.72 -4.56
N ARG A 202 -10.92 19.67 -5.38
CA ARG A 202 -10.38 18.35 -5.00
C ARG A 202 -8.86 18.46 -4.88
N PRO A 203 -8.26 18.05 -3.75
CA PRO A 203 -6.80 18.02 -3.61
C PRO A 203 -6.18 16.91 -4.48
N ILE A 204 -4.92 17.10 -4.89
CA ILE A 204 -4.22 16.13 -5.73
C ILE A 204 -4.08 14.75 -5.06
N ALA A 205 -4.08 14.70 -3.73
CA ALA A 205 -4.09 13.48 -2.95
C ALA A 205 -5.33 13.48 -2.04
N ASP A 206 -6.49 13.28 -2.64
CA ASP A 206 -7.73 13.28 -1.89
C ASP A 206 -7.98 11.97 -1.13
N VAL A 207 -9.03 11.97 -0.31
CA VAL A 207 -9.37 10.83 0.55
C VAL A 207 -9.74 9.58 -0.25
N GLU A 208 -10.36 9.72 -1.42
CA GLU A 208 -10.74 8.58 -2.26
C GLU A 208 -9.50 7.87 -2.82
N LEU A 209 -8.48 8.61 -3.27
CA LEU A 209 -7.21 8.03 -3.70
C LEU A 209 -6.53 7.27 -2.56
N GLY A 210 -6.53 7.86 -1.36
CA GLY A 210 -5.99 7.21 -0.15
C GLY A 210 -6.75 5.94 0.21
N HIS A 211 -8.09 5.98 0.11
CA HIS A 211 -8.96 4.83 0.34
C HIS A 211 -8.67 3.69 -0.66
N ARG A 212 -8.63 3.99 -1.97
CA ARG A 212 -8.35 2.98 -3.01
C ARG A 212 -6.98 2.33 -2.84
N THR A 213 -5.95 3.11 -2.58
CA THR A 213 -4.61 2.58 -2.30
C THR A 213 -4.59 1.69 -1.06
N THR A 214 -5.24 2.13 0.03
CA THR A 214 -5.32 1.35 1.27
C THR A 214 -6.10 0.06 1.05
N THR A 215 -7.15 0.10 0.26
CA THR A 215 -7.92 -1.09 -0.14
C THR A 215 -7.03 -2.13 -0.82
N VAL A 216 -6.20 -1.74 -1.80
CA VAL A 216 -5.25 -2.68 -2.45
C VAL A 216 -4.34 -3.36 -1.44
N CYS A 217 -3.81 -2.60 -0.47
CA CYS A 217 -2.98 -3.15 0.61
C CYS A 217 -3.76 -4.18 1.46
N ASN A 218 -4.98 -3.82 1.85
CA ASN A 218 -5.83 -4.68 2.69
C ASN A 218 -6.24 -5.96 1.96
N LEU A 219 -6.58 -5.87 0.67
CA LEU A 219 -6.88 -7.05 -0.15
C LEU A 219 -5.69 -8.02 -0.19
N GLY A 220 -4.47 -7.49 -0.38
CA GLY A 220 -3.24 -8.28 -0.33
C GLY A 220 -3.05 -9.00 1.00
N GLN A 221 -3.26 -8.29 2.11
CA GLN A 221 -3.18 -8.86 3.46
C GLN A 221 -4.21 -9.98 3.67
N ILE A 222 -5.47 -9.76 3.28
CA ILE A 222 -6.54 -10.75 3.43
C ILE A 222 -6.25 -12.00 2.59
N ALA A 223 -5.79 -11.81 1.35
CA ALA A 223 -5.43 -12.94 0.48
C ALA A 223 -4.28 -13.77 1.05
N MET A 224 -3.25 -13.12 1.64
CA MET A 224 -2.15 -13.83 2.28
C MET A 224 -2.58 -14.59 3.53
N VAL A 225 -3.48 -14.03 4.34
CA VAL A 225 -4.03 -14.70 5.52
C VAL A 225 -4.86 -15.93 5.14
N LEU A 226 -5.68 -15.81 4.09
CA LEU A 226 -6.53 -16.93 3.62
C LEU A 226 -5.78 -17.91 2.73
N GLY A 227 -4.63 -17.54 2.18
CA GLY A 227 -3.76 -18.39 1.36
C GLY A 227 -4.39 -18.85 0.03
N ARG A 228 -5.34 -18.10 -0.51
CA ARG A 228 -6.08 -18.44 -1.74
C ARG A 228 -6.43 -17.22 -2.59
N LYS A 229 -6.77 -17.47 -3.85
CA LYS A 229 -7.28 -16.44 -4.76
C LYS A 229 -8.69 -15.99 -4.35
N LEU A 230 -8.91 -14.68 -4.39
CA LEU A 230 -10.18 -14.04 -4.07
C LEU A 230 -10.61 -13.16 -5.25
N GLN A 231 -11.91 -13.10 -5.52
CA GLN A 231 -12.50 -12.16 -6.48
C GLN A 231 -13.02 -10.94 -5.73
N TRP A 232 -12.80 -9.77 -6.26
CA TRP A 232 -13.17 -8.50 -5.64
C TRP A 232 -14.06 -7.68 -6.58
N ASP A 233 -15.17 -7.18 -6.06
CA ASP A 233 -16.01 -6.17 -6.70
C ASP A 233 -15.61 -4.80 -6.16
N ALA A 234 -14.87 -4.03 -6.96
CA ALA A 234 -14.35 -2.73 -6.53
C ALA A 234 -15.44 -1.65 -6.39
N ALA A 235 -16.60 -1.83 -7.03
CA ALA A 235 -17.71 -0.88 -6.91
C ALA A 235 -18.53 -1.12 -5.65
N LYS A 236 -18.73 -2.38 -5.26
CA LYS A 236 -19.42 -2.77 -4.03
C LYS A 236 -18.51 -2.88 -2.83
N GLU A 237 -17.20 -2.90 -3.07
CA GLU A 237 -16.16 -3.12 -2.07
C GLU A 237 -16.36 -4.41 -1.26
N GLU A 238 -16.65 -5.51 -1.98
CA GLU A 238 -16.86 -6.82 -1.38
C GLU A 238 -16.15 -7.94 -2.15
N PHE A 239 -15.81 -9.00 -1.43
CA PHE A 239 -15.35 -10.24 -2.04
C PHE A 239 -16.55 -11.00 -2.60
N VAL A 240 -16.49 -11.33 -3.89
CA VAL A 240 -17.60 -11.99 -4.61
C VAL A 240 -17.79 -13.43 -4.13
N GLY A 241 -18.94 -13.70 -3.50
CA GLY A 241 -19.30 -15.02 -3.05
C GLY A 241 -18.40 -15.61 -1.95
N ASP A 242 -17.75 -14.78 -1.14
CA ASP A 242 -16.78 -15.20 -0.13
C ASP A 242 -17.02 -14.55 1.24
N ASP A 243 -17.92 -15.11 2.03
CA ASP A 243 -18.26 -14.61 3.35
C ASP A 243 -17.09 -14.62 4.34
N ALA A 244 -16.18 -15.58 4.22
CA ALA A 244 -14.99 -15.65 5.07
C ALA A 244 -14.06 -14.47 4.81
N ALA A 245 -13.82 -14.13 3.54
CA ALA A 245 -13.04 -12.97 3.17
C ALA A 245 -13.77 -11.67 3.54
N ASN A 246 -15.08 -11.60 3.34
CA ASN A 246 -15.90 -10.43 3.67
C ASN A 246 -15.89 -10.09 5.17
N ARG A 247 -15.82 -11.08 6.04
CA ARG A 247 -15.67 -10.85 7.50
C ARG A 247 -14.35 -10.18 7.87
N LEU A 248 -13.31 -10.34 7.04
CA LEU A 248 -12.00 -9.72 7.29
C LEU A 248 -11.88 -8.26 6.81
N ARG A 249 -12.91 -7.73 6.12
CA ARG A 249 -12.94 -6.30 5.72
C ARG A 249 -13.11 -5.37 6.92
N THR A 250 -13.66 -5.86 7.99
CA THR A 250 -13.87 -5.11 9.22
C THR A 250 -13.15 -5.75 10.38
N ARG A 251 -12.94 -4.99 11.44
CA ARG A 251 -12.39 -5.49 12.71
C ARG A 251 -13.44 -5.29 13.80
N ALA A 252 -13.52 -6.24 14.72
CA ALA A 252 -14.28 -6.03 15.94
C ALA A 252 -13.70 -4.84 16.71
N MET A 253 -14.56 -3.91 17.09
CA MET A 253 -14.17 -2.76 17.88
C MET A 253 -14.45 -3.02 19.35
N ARG A 254 -13.53 -2.57 20.20
CA ARG A 254 -13.69 -2.63 21.66
C ARG A 254 -14.62 -1.50 22.10
N SER A 255 -15.57 -1.82 23.00
CA SER A 255 -16.42 -0.80 23.63
C SER A 255 -15.54 0.25 24.37
N PRO A 256 -15.90 1.55 24.34
CA PRO A 256 -17.14 2.13 23.76
C PRO A 256 -17.04 2.51 22.26
N TRP A 257 -16.00 2.09 21.60
CA TRP A 257 -15.70 2.48 20.22
C TRP A 257 -16.66 1.82 19.23
N SER A 258 -17.18 2.60 18.29
CA SER A 258 -18.00 2.11 17.17
C SER A 258 -17.83 3.03 15.97
N LEU A 259 -18.08 2.50 14.77
CA LEU A 259 -18.37 3.34 13.60
C LEU A 259 -19.85 3.74 13.69
N ALA A 260 -20.11 5.04 13.55
CA ALA A 260 -21.47 5.56 13.50
C ALA A 260 -22.18 5.14 12.21
#